data_525c76b84b5c417575b9723ada5faa73
#
_entry.id   525c76b84b5c417575b9723ada5faa73
#
_cell.length_a   1.000
_cell.length_b   1.000
_cell.length_c   1.000
_cell.angle_alpha   90.00
_cell.angle_beta   90.00
_cell.angle_gamma   90.00
#
_symmetry.space_group_name_H-M   'P 1'
#
loop_
_entity.id
_entity.type
_entity.pdbx_description
1 polymer ?
#
loop_
_entity_poly.entity_id
_entity_poly.type
_entity_poly.pdbx_seq_one_letter_code
_entity_poly.pdbx_strand_id
1 'polypeptide(L)'
;IMKKIKAIFYIICVVFGLMTASCVDDDSFTTSASDVLSFSVDTLSLDTTFSNVPTPTKTMWVYNRANKGIRCQSVRLESGNQNGFRVNVDGTYLGQTSGFQTQDVEIRKGDSIRVFVELTSKLQHTDAPNLVEDNLIFLLESGVQQKVNLNAYSWDAEFLKDKIIAKGGNEVFTNQGKPIVVYGGIKVDSTATLTI
;
A
#
# COMPACT_ATOMS: atom_id res chain seq x y z
N ILE A 1 9.73 52.00 45.43
CA ILE A 1 9.30 51.67 44.04
C ILE A 1 10.34 50.77 43.38
N MET A 2 11.65 51.10 43.37
CA MET A 2 12.72 50.31 42.74
C MET A 2 12.86 48.88 43.27
N LYS A 3 12.64 48.60 44.56
CA LYS A 3 12.72 47.23 45.11
C LYS A 3 11.58 46.34 44.60
N LYS A 4 10.38 46.86 44.39
CA LYS A 4 9.25 46.12 43.83
C LYS A 4 9.45 45.79 42.34
N ILE A 5 10.05 46.70 41.58
CA ILE A 5 10.34 46.49 40.14
C ILE A 5 11.39 45.39 39.98
N LYS A 6 12.45 45.38 40.81
CA LYS A 6 13.46 44.29 40.79
C LYS A 6 12.85 42.92 41.12
N ALA A 7 11.95 42.85 42.11
CA ALA A 7 11.26 41.61 42.49
C ALA A 7 10.37 41.08 41.32
N ILE A 8 9.64 41.95 40.63
CA ILE A 8 8.83 41.58 39.46
C ILE A 8 9.71 41.08 38.33
N PHE A 9 10.86 41.75 38.08
CA PHE A 9 11.79 41.32 37.05
C PHE A 9 12.36 39.91 37.33
N TYR A 10 12.73 39.60 38.57
CA TYR A 10 13.19 38.26 38.96
C TYR A 10 12.10 37.22 38.81
N ILE A 11 10.87 37.52 39.15
CA ILE A 11 9.73 36.60 38.98
C ILE A 11 9.51 36.28 37.48
N ILE A 12 9.55 37.30 36.61
CA ILE A 12 9.43 37.15 35.17
C ILE A 12 10.57 36.27 34.59
N CYS A 13 11.82 36.50 35.02
CA CYS A 13 12.95 35.68 34.58
C CYS A 13 12.86 34.22 35.05
N VAL A 14 12.34 33.96 36.24
CA VAL A 14 12.14 32.59 36.75
C VAL A 14 11.01 31.90 35.99
N VAL A 15 9.90 32.59 35.70
CA VAL A 15 8.78 32.05 34.90
C VAL A 15 9.22 31.79 33.47
N PHE A 16 10.03 32.65 32.85
CA PHE A 16 10.57 32.45 31.52
C PHE A 16 11.57 31.30 31.45
N GLY A 17 12.36 31.09 32.48
CA GLY A 17 13.31 29.96 32.59
C GLY A 17 12.63 28.60 32.75
N LEU A 18 11.41 28.55 33.30
CA LEU A 18 10.63 27.31 33.43
C LEU A 18 9.93 26.90 32.15
N MET A 19 9.78 27.78 31.17
CA MET A 19 9.12 27.49 29.88
C MET A 19 10.05 26.80 28.86
N THR A 20 11.33 26.64 29.13
CA THR A 20 12.31 26.02 28.22
C THR A 20 12.55 24.54 28.54
N ALA A 21 11.74 23.90 29.38
CA ALA A 21 11.71 22.45 29.46
C ALA A 21 11.01 21.92 28.18
N SER A 22 11.70 22.09 27.04
CA SER A 22 11.38 21.34 25.83
C SER A 22 11.51 19.86 26.18
N CYS A 23 10.45 19.10 26.04
CA CYS A 23 10.55 17.65 25.97
C CYS A 23 11.52 17.34 24.82
N VAL A 24 12.75 17.00 25.15
CA VAL A 24 13.64 16.31 24.23
C VAL A 24 13.04 14.90 24.16
N ASP A 25 12.20 14.65 23.18
CA ASP A 25 11.86 13.28 22.83
C ASP A 25 13.17 12.57 22.53
N ASP A 26 13.45 11.52 23.32
CA ASP A 26 14.60 10.66 23.07
C ASP A 26 14.30 9.85 21.80
N ASP A 27 14.69 10.40 20.65
CA ASP A 27 14.58 9.75 19.33
C ASP A 27 15.55 8.55 19.21
N SER A 28 15.77 7.82 20.29
CA SER A 28 16.61 6.63 20.29
C SER A 28 15.91 5.48 19.56
N PHE A 29 16.65 4.83 18.66
CA PHE A 29 16.21 3.64 17.97
C PHE A 29 16.73 2.38 18.66
N THR A 30 15.92 1.30 18.62
CA THR A 30 16.27 0.03 19.23
C THR A 30 16.92 -0.91 18.23
N THR A 31 17.90 -1.67 18.71
CA THR A 31 18.48 -2.83 18.01
C THR A 31 18.10 -4.15 18.68
N SER A 32 17.15 -4.13 19.62
CA SER A 32 16.67 -5.31 20.30
C SER A 32 15.78 -6.17 19.40
N ALA A 33 16.07 -7.45 19.30
CA ALA A 33 15.26 -8.39 18.52
C ALA A 33 13.86 -8.65 19.12
N SER A 34 13.62 -8.25 20.38
CA SER A 34 12.29 -8.33 21.00
C SER A 34 11.35 -7.20 20.56
N ASP A 35 11.92 -6.09 20.08
CA ASP A 35 11.16 -4.94 19.64
C ASP A 35 10.82 -5.10 18.16
N VAL A 36 9.57 -5.41 17.89
CA VAL A 36 9.06 -5.73 16.56
C VAL A 36 7.90 -4.81 16.16
N LEU A 37 7.63 -4.71 14.88
CA LEU A 37 6.50 -3.98 14.33
C LEU A 37 5.21 -4.77 14.54
N SER A 38 4.09 -4.05 14.61
CA SER A 38 2.74 -4.62 14.57
C SER A 38 2.05 -4.16 13.29
N PHE A 39 1.34 -5.05 12.63
CA PHE A 39 0.64 -4.76 11.39
C PHE A 39 -0.88 -4.76 11.62
N SER A 40 -1.59 -3.92 10.89
CA SER A 40 -3.07 -3.91 10.93
C SER A 40 -3.68 -5.17 10.32
N VAL A 41 -2.93 -5.85 9.45
CA VAL A 41 -3.30 -7.11 8.80
C VAL A 41 -2.05 -7.96 8.55
N ASP A 42 -2.18 -9.27 8.61
CA ASP A 42 -1.10 -10.20 8.25
C ASP A 42 -1.09 -10.49 6.75
N THR A 43 -2.26 -10.34 6.12
CA THR A 43 -2.46 -10.47 4.68
C THR A 43 -3.31 -9.31 4.17
N LEU A 44 -2.82 -8.59 3.16
CA LEU A 44 -3.57 -7.57 2.45
C LEU A 44 -4.09 -8.14 1.13
N SER A 45 -5.37 -8.52 1.12
CA SER A 45 -6.03 -9.04 -0.08
C SER A 45 -6.61 -7.90 -0.91
N LEU A 46 -6.29 -7.89 -2.20
CA LEU A 46 -6.82 -6.94 -3.19
C LEU A 46 -8.06 -7.50 -3.91
N ASP A 47 -8.65 -8.56 -3.35
CA ASP A 47 -9.83 -9.26 -3.85
C ASP A 47 -9.62 -9.88 -5.26
N THR A 48 -10.64 -9.88 -6.11
CA THR A 48 -10.54 -10.36 -7.49
C THR A 48 -10.46 -9.19 -8.45
N THR A 49 -9.54 -9.24 -9.39
CA THR A 49 -9.36 -8.24 -10.45
C THR A 49 -9.23 -8.90 -11.80
N PHE A 50 -9.38 -8.11 -12.86
CA PHE A 50 -9.05 -8.57 -14.22
C PHE A 50 -7.58 -8.26 -14.55
N SER A 51 -6.95 -9.16 -15.31
CA SER A 51 -5.60 -8.94 -15.82
C SER A 51 -5.52 -7.64 -16.62
N ASN A 52 -4.41 -6.91 -16.48
CA ASN A 52 -4.17 -5.59 -17.08
C ASN A 52 -5.11 -4.47 -16.60
N VAL A 53 -5.93 -4.72 -15.58
CA VAL A 53 -6.78 -3.69 -14.96
C VAL A 53 -6.23 -3.38 -13.56
N PRO A 54 -5.93 -2.11 -13.25
CA PRO A 54 -5.48 -1.74 -11.91
C PRO A 54 -6.59 -1.94 -10.88
N THR A 55 -6.23 -2.49 -9.72
CA THR A 55 -7.13 -2.55 -8.56
C THR A 55 -7.31 -1.16 -7.95
N PRO A 56 -8.37 -0.93 -7.18
CA PRO A 56 -8.40 0.17 -6.22
C PRO A 56 -7.24 0.06 -5.23
N THR A 57 -6.75 1.21 -4.76
CA THR A 57 -5.72 1.26 -3.73
C THR A 57 -6.25 0.74 -2.41
N LYS A 58 -5.59 -0.26 -1.83
CA LYS A 58 -5.81 -0.69 -0.44
C LYS A 58 -4.68 -0.19 0.46
N THR A 59 -5.01 -0.06 1.74
CA THR A 59 -4.11 0.54 2.72
C THR A 59 -3.97 -0.39 3.91
N MET A 60 -2.75 -0.48 4.44
CA MET A 60 -2.48 -1.06 5.75
C MET A 60 -1.63 -0.12 6.60
N TRP A 61 -1.69 -0.31 7.91
CA TRP A 61 -0.90 0.42 8.88
C TRP A 61 0.18 -0.48 9.47
N VAL A 62 1.33 0.14 9.73
CA VAL A 62 2.46 -0.47 10.42
C VAL A 62 2.74 0.35 11.67
N TYR A 63 2.63 -0.26 12.82
CA TYR A 63 2.73 0.40 14.13
C TYR A 63 4.02 0.04 14.84
N ASN A 64 4.66 1.01 15.45
CA ASN A 64 5.67 0.77 16.46
C ASN A 64 5.04 0.88 17.86
N ARG A 65 4.91 -0.24 18.53
CA ARG A 65 4.39 -0.32 19.92
C ARG A 65 5.50 -0.49 20.97
N ALA A 66 6.77 -0.46 20.54
CA ALA A 66 7.92 -0.53 21.44
C ALA A 66 8.13 0.79 22.19
N ASN A 67 9.01 0.74 23.19
CA ASN A 67 9.37 1.92 24.01
C ASN A 67 10.42 2.82 23.37
N LYS A 68 10.95 2.45 22.21
CA LYS A 68 11.92 3.19 21.39
C LYS A 68 11.51 3.20 19.92
N GLY A 69 12.13 4.04 19.12
CA GLY A 69 11.98 4.01 17.68
C GLY A 69 12.44 2.67 17.09
N ILE A 70 11.79 2.23 16.01
CA ILE A 70 12.21 1.08 15.22
C ILE A 70 12.61 1.60 13.84
N ARG A 71 13.81 1.23 13.38
CA ARG A 71 14.28 1.52 12.04
C ARG A 71 14.29 0.25 11.21
N CYS A 72 13.67 0.30 10.02
CA CYS A 72 13.81 -0.74 9.03
C CYS A 72 15.02 -0.41 8.15
N GLN A 73 16.01 -1.29 8.11
CA GLN A 73 17.13 -1.18 7.15
C GLN A 73 16.61 -1.18 5.72
N SER A 74 15.59 -2.01 5.46
CA SER A 74 14.91 -2.03 4.16
C SER A 74 13.46 -2.50 4.28
N VAL A 75 12.62 -1.97 3.39
CA VAL A 75 11.28 -2.49 3.11
C VAL A 75 11.23 -2.80 1.62
N ARG A 76 10.92 -4.04 1.22
CA ARG A 76 11.00 -4.49 -0.16
C ARG A 76 9.94 -5.52 -0.52
N LEU A 77 9.63 -5.62 -1.81
CA LEU A 77 8.91 -6.76 -2.36
C LEU A 77 9.84 -7.97 -2.45
N GLU A 78 9.40 -9.12 -1.94
CA GLU A 78 10.21 -10.35 -1.86
C GLU A 78 10.60 -10.87 -3.23
N SER A 79 9.65 -10.90 -4.17
CA SER A 79 9.85 -11.39 -5.54
C SER A 79 10.38 -10.33 -6.52
N GLY A 80 10.70 -9.10 -6.07
CA GLY A 80 11.09 -8.01 -6.96
C GLY A 80 9.99 -7.61 -7.93
N ASN A 81 8.75 -7.69 -7.49
CA ASN A 81 7.54 -7.32 -8.24
C ASN A 81 7.31 -8.12 -9.54
N GLN A 82 7.44 -9.41 -9.52
CA GLN A 82 7.17 -10.26 -10.69
C GLN A 82 5.69 -10.24 -11.11
N ASN A 83 4.77 -9.99 -10.17
CA ASN A 83 3.32 -10.08 -10.36
C ASN A 83 2.61 -8.74 -10.60
N GLY A 84 3.31 -7.61 -10.53
CA GLY A 84 2.77 -6.30 -10.86
C GLY A 84 2.16 -5.52 -9.69
N PHE A 85 2.55 -5.84 -8.43
CA PHE A 85 2.21 -5.03 -7.27
C PHE A 85 2.89 -3.66 -7.31
N ARG A 86 2.14 -2.62 -6.95
CA ARG A 86 2.64 -1.26 -6.77
C ARG A 86 2.47 -0.89 -5.30
N VAL A 87 3.59 -0.63 -4.64
CA VAL A 87 3.61 -0.38 -3.20
C VAL A 87 4.22 0.99 -2.93
N ASN A 88 3.57 1.76 -2.07
CA ASN A 88 4.12 2.99 -1.51
C ASN A 88 4.20 2.84 0.01
N VAL A 89 5.39 3.01 0.55
CA VAL A 89 5.68 2.91 1.98
C VAL A 89 5.98 4.32 2.49
N ASP A 90 5.08 4.87 3.29
CA ASP A 90 5.23 6.19 3.92
C ASP A 90 5.65 7.29 2.92
N GLY A 91 4.97 7.35 1.77
CA GLY A 91 5.25 8.32 0.71
C GLY A 91 6.33 7.88 -0.29
N THR A 92 7.09 6.82 -0.03
CA THR A 92 8.14 6.32 -0.94
C THR A 92 7.61 5.18 -1.81
N TYR A 93 7.62 5.37 -3.11
CA TYR A 93 7.22 4.34 -4.07
C TYR A 93 8.34 3.30 -4.29
N LEU A 94 8.00 2.02 -4.14
CA LEU A 94 8.90 0.91 -4.42
C LEU A 94 8.93 0.61 -5.91
N GLY A 95 9.71 1.40 -6.66
CA GLY A 95 9.79 1.31 -8.12
C GLY A 95 10.95 0.49 -8.62
N GLN A 96 10.99 0.26 -9.95
CA GLN A 96 12.06 -0.48 -10.60
C GLN A 96 13.44 0.17 -10.40
N THR A 97 13.50 1.50 -10.41
CA THR A 97 14.77 2.25 -10.24
C THR A 97 15.38 2.07 -8.84
N SER A 98 14.58 1.76 -7.84
CA SER A 98 15.03 1.45 -6.48
C SER A 98 15.15 -0.05 -6.20
N GLY A 99 14.97 -0.92 -7.21
CA GLY A 99 14.94 -2.36 -7.04
C GLY A 99 13.76 -2.85 -6.23
N PHE A 100 12.62 -2.14 -6.31
CA PHE A 100 11.38 -2.43 -5.57
C PHE A 100 11.57 -2.44 -4.05
N GLN A 101 12.40 -1.54 -3.55
CA GLN A 101 12.70 -1.38 -2.13
C GLN A 101 12.83 0.09 -1.72
N THR A 102 12.75 0.34 -0.42
CA THR A 102 13.21 1.56 0.25
C THR A 102 14.07 1.21 1.45
N GLN A 103 14.86 2.15 1.93
CA GLN A 103 15.80 1.95 3.05
C GLN A 103 15.56 3.01 4.12
N ASP A 104 16.09 2.74 5.32
CA ASP A 104 16.10 3.66 6.45
C ASP A 104 14.72 4.21 6.83
N VAL A 105 13.70 3.33 6.82
CA VAL A 105 12.35 3.70 7.22
C VAL A 105 12.27 3.74 8.74
N GLU A 106 12.07 4.94 9.28
CA GLU A 106 12.01 5.19 10.71
C GLU A 106 10.57 5.28 11.19
N ILE A 107 10.24 4.53 12.24
CA ILE A 107 8.94 4.59 12.92
C ILE A 107 9.23 4.91 14.38
N ARG A 108 8.94 6.13 14.80
CA ARG A 108 9.20 6.60 16.16
C ARG A 108 8.37 5.82 17.17
N LYS A 109 8.76 5.92 18.45
CA LYS A 109 8.01 5.33 19.56
C LYS A 109 6.54 5.76 19.52
N GLY A 110 5.64 4.76 19.51
CA GLY A 110 4.18 5.00 19.53
C GLY A 110 3.60 5.52 18.21
N ASP A 111 4.43 5.66 17.17
CA ASP A 111 4.01 6.16 15.86
C ASP A 111 3.63 5.01 14.91
N SER A 112 3.14 5.37 13.74
CA SER A 112 2.76 4.44 12.68
C SER A 112 2.99 5.04 11.30
N ILE A 113 3.27 4.19 10.34
CA ILE A 113 3.35 4.54 8.93
C ILE A 113 2.24 3.88 8.14
N ARG A 114 1.92 4.45 7.00
CA ARG A 114 0.91 3.94 6.09
C ARG A 114 1.56 3.32 4.86
N VAL A 115 1.05 2.15 4.48
CA VAL A 115 1.44 1.46 3.25
C VAL A 115 0.24 1.39 2.33
N PHE A 116 0.42 1.84 1.09
CA PHE A 116 -0.59 1.79 0.03
C PHE A 116 -0.18 0.72 -0.98
N VAL A 117 -1.14 -0.10 -1.39
CA VAL A 117 -0.91 -1.21 -2.31
C VAL A 117 -1.97 -1.23 -3.40
N GLU A 118 -1.53 -1.40 -4.63
CA GLU A 118 -2.33 -1.66 -5.82
C GLU A 118 -1.72 -2.83 -6.58
N LEU A 119 -2.52 -3.44 -7.43
CA LEU A 119 -2.06 -4.49 -8.35
C LEU A 119 -2.51 -4.15 -9.77
N THR A 120 -1.61 -4.35 -10.73
CA THR A 120 -1.93 -4.51 -12.14
C THR A 120 -1.26 -5.79 -12.61
N SER A 121 -1.99 -6.90 -12.51
CA SER A 121 -1.48 -8.22 -12.90
C SER A 121 -1.31 -8.33 -14.41
N LYS A 122 -0.37 -9.17 -14.84
CA LYS A 122 -0.22 -9.56 -16.24
C LYS A 122 -1.30 -10.57 -16.62
N LEU A 123 -1.46 -10.84 -17.93
CA LEU A 123 -2.27 -11.95 -18.42
C LEU A 123 -1.76 -13.26 -17.81
N GLN A 124 -2.70 -14.07 -17.32
CA GLN A 124 -2.42 -15.36 -16.69
C GLN A 124 -2.47 -16.52 -17.69
N HIS A 125 -3.08 -16.31 -18.87
CA HIS A 125 -3.30 -17.29 -19.93
C HIS A 125 -4.08 -18.52 -19.46
N THR A 126 -5.07 -18.28 -18.57
CA THR A 126 -5.95 -19.32 -18.03
C THR A 126 -7.42 -18.90 -18.13
N ASP A 127 -8.30 -19.88 -18.09
CA ASP A 127 -9.76 -19.66 -18.13
C ASP A 127 -10.37 -19.49 -16.74
N ALA A 128 -9.58 -19.66 -15.68
CA ALA A 128 -9.99 -19.49 -14.29
C ALA A 128 -9.16 -18.41 -13.59
N PRO A 129 -9.69 -17.79 -12.53
CA PRO A 129 -8.91 -16.87 -11.70
C PRO A 129 -7.69 -17.56 -11.09
N ASN A 130 -6.53 -16.94 -11.20
CA ASN A 130 -5.29 -17.39 -10.55
C ASN A 130 -4.93 -16.51 -9.36
N LEU A 131 -4.44 -17.14 -8.31
CA LEU A 131 -3.85 -16.43 -7.19
C LEU A 131 -2.53 -15.80 -7.65
N VAL A 132 -2.40 -14.48 -7.47
CA VAL A 132 -1.15 -13.73 -7.61
C VAL A 132 -0.77 -13.19 -6.25
N GLU A 133 0.47 -13.40 -5.85
CA GLU A 133 0.93 -12.99 -4.52
C GLU A 133 2.39 -12.55 -4.51
N ASP A 134 2.71 -11.72 -3.54
CA ASP A 134 4.06 -11.34 -3.15
C ASP A 134 4.07 -11.07 -1.65
N ASN A 135 5.25 -10.95 -1.06
CA ASN A 135 5.39 -10.53 0.32
C ASN A 135 6.09 -9.18 0.39
N LEU A 136 5.55 -8.30 1.25
CA LEU A 136 6.25 -7.08 1.64
C LEU A 136 7.09 -7.40 2.87
N ILE A 137 8.41 -7.35 2.70
CA ILE A 137 9.40 -7.71 3.72
C ILE A 137 9.89 -6.44 4.41
N PHE A 138 9.87 -6.46 5.73
CA PHE A 138 10.45 -5.44 6.62
C PHE A 138 11.66 -6.04 7.30
N LEU A 139 12.86 -5.59 6.96
CA LEU A 139 14.11 -5.98 7.62
C LEU A 139 14.46 -4.89 8.65
N LEU A 140 14.36 -5.21 9.92
CA LEU A 140 14.65 -4.28 11.01
C LEU A 140 16.16 -4.14 11.24
N GLU A 141 16.59 -3.02 11.83
CA GLU A 141 17.99 -2.78 12.23
C GLU A 141 18.49 -3.84 13.24
N SER A 142 17.59 -4.43 14.02
CA SER A 142 17.87 -5.57 14.89
C SER A 142 18.19 -6.88 14.17
N GLY A 143 18.06 -6.93 12.84
CA GLY A 143 18.19 -8.14 12.03
C GLY A 143 16.92 -9.00 11.95
N VAL A 144 15.87 -8.63 12.68
CA VAL A 144 14.57 -9.33 12.60
C VAL A 144 13.91 -9.01 11.26
N GLN A 145 13.42 -10.05 10.59
CA GLN A 145 12.64 -9.93 9.37
C GLN A 145 11.18 -10.25 9.66
N GLN A 146 10.30 -9.32 9.28
CA GLN A 146 8.85 -9.50 9.33
C GLN A 146 8.26 -9.38 7.93
N LYS A 147 7.09 -9.95 7.70
CA LYS A 147 6.45 -9.88 6.38
C LYS A 147 4.94 -9.73 6.48
N VAL A 148 4.36 -9.12 5.46
CA VAL A 148 2.93 -9.08 5.20
C VAL A 148 2.70 -9.66 3.82
N ASN A 149 1.79 -10.64 3.71
CA ASN A 149 1.41 -11.21 2.42
C ASN A 149 0.50 -10.23 1.65
N LEU A 150 0.78 -10.05 0.38
CA LEU A 150 -0.05 -9.29 -0.56
C LEU A 150 -0.62 -10.28 -1.56
N ASN A 151 -1.95 -10.32 -1.73
CA ASN A 151 -2.54 -11.24 -2.68
C ASN A 151 -3.77 -10.66 -3.39
N ALA A 152 -4.09 -11.27 -4.53
CA ALA A 152 -5.32 -11.07 -5.29
C ALA A 152 -5.59 -12.28 -6.16
N TYR A 153 -6.85 -12.46 -6.58
CA TYR A 153 -7.16 -13.34 -7.69
C TYR A 153 -7.21 -12.53 -8.98
N SER A 154 -6.40 -12.91 -9.96
CA SER A 154 -6.37 -12.30 -11.29
C SER A 154 -7.08 -13.18 -12.30
N TRP A 155 -8.01 -12.61 -13.04
CA TRP A 155 -8.78 -13.32 -14.04
C TRP A 155 -8.62 -12.64 -15.41
N ASP A 156 -8.26 -13.42 -16.42
CA ASP A 156 -8.23 -12.95 -17.80
C ASP A 156 -9.65 -12.73 -18.30
N ALA A 157 -9.88 -11.60 -18.96
CA ALA A 157 -11.18 -11.24 -19.50
C ALA A 157 -11.08 -10.79 -20.95
N GLU A 158 -12.15 -10.94 -21.69
CA GLU A 158 -12.32 -10.28 -22.97
C GLU A 158 -12.92 -8.90 -22.75
N PHE A 159 -12.28 -7.86 -23.28
CA PHE A 159 -12.72 -6.48 -23.13
C PHE A 159 -13.35 -5.97 -24.41
N LEU A 160 -14.63 -5.60 -24.32
CA LEU A 160 -15.38 -4.96 -25.40
C LEU A 160 -15.59 -3.49 -25.05
N LYS A 161 -15.17 -2.59 -25.96
CA LYS A 161 -15.36 -1.15 -25.79
C LYS A 161 -16.25 -0.62 -26.89
N ASP A 162 -17.34 0.07 -26.51
CA ASP A 162 -18.28 0.72 -27.43
C ASP A 162 -18.67 -0.19 -28.62
N LYS A 163 -18.99 -1.44 -28.33
CA LYS A 163 -19.29 -2.47 -29.34
C LYS A 163 -20.56 -2.13 -30.11
N ILE A 164 -20.49 -2.15 -31.43
CA ILE A 164 -21.64 -1.94 -32.31
C ILE A 164 -21.87 -3.23 -33.13
N ILE A 165 -23.05 -3.79 -33.03
CA ILE A 165 -23.52 -4.85 -33.93
C ILE A 165 -24.34 -4.16 -35.00
N ALA A 166 -23.76 -4.08 -36.19
CA ALA A 166 -24.38 -3.38 -37.34
C ALA A 166 -25.66 -4.04 -37.80
N LYS A 167 -26.51 -3.29 -38.54
CA LYS A 167 -27.75 -3.73 -39.09
C LYS A 167 -27.64 -5.09 -39.81
N GLY A 168 -28.49 -6.05 -39.43
CA GLY A 168 -28.47 -7.40 -39.96
C GLY A 168 -27.37 -8.31 -39.46
N GLY A 169 -26.49 -7.80 -38.54
CA GLY A 169 -25.44 -8.59 -37.92
C GLY A 169 -25.99 -9.59 -36.92
N ASN A 170 -25.31 -10.73 -36.79
CA ASN A 170 -25.57 -11.71 -35.76
C ASN A 170 -24.30 -12.00 -34.99
N GLU A 171 -24.32 -11.77 -33.69
CA GLU A 171 -23.17 -11.99 -32.79
C GLU A 171 -23.60 -12.85 -31.61
N VAL A 172 -22.74 -13.77 -31.23
CA VAL A 172 -22.99 -14.69 -30.12
C VAL A 172 -21.83 -14.57 -29.13
N PHE A 173 -22.15 -14.21 -27.91
CA PHE A 173 -21.17 -14.23 -26.82
C PHE A 173 -21.26 -15.57 -26.11
N THR A 174 -20.28 -16.42 -26.34
CA THR A 174 -20.20 -17.71 -25.66
C THR A 174 -19.23 -17.58 -24.48
N ASN A 175 -19.67 -18.00 -23.31
CA ASN A 175 -18.79 -18.14 -22.18
C ASN A 175 -17.80 -19.30 -22.45
N GLN A 176 -16.57 -18.95 -22.81
CA GLN A 176 -15.47 -19.89 -23.00
C GLN A 176 -14.51 -19.93 -21.77
N GLY A 177 -15.06 -19.78 -20.56
CA GLY A 177 -14.29 -19.76 -19.34
C GLY A 177 -13.73 -18.38 -18.95
N LYS A 178 -13.78 -17.37 -19.85
CA LYS A 178 -13.36 -16.00 -19.57
C LYS A 178 -14.54 -15.05 -19.50
N PRO A 179 -14.61 -14.16 -18.51
CA PRO A 179 -15.64 -13.14 -18.47
C PRO A 179 -15.50 -12.14 -19.61
N ILE A 180 -16.62 -11.64 -20.10
CA ILE A 180 -16.68 -10.54 -21.05
C ILE A 180 -16.97 -9.27 -20.28
N VAL A 181 -16.05 -8.30 -20.37
CA VAL A 181 -16.16 -7.00 -19.70
C VAL A 181 -16.49 -5.93 -20.74
N VAL A 182 -17.64 -5.28 -20.57
CA VAL A 182 -18.14 -4.29 -21.54
C VAL A 182 -17.93 -2.88 -20.97
N TYR A 183 -17.22 -2.04 -21.73
CA TYR A 183 -17.08 -0.60 -21.46
C TYR A 183 -17.89 0.20 -22.50
N GLY A 184 -18.62 1.22 -22.03
CA GLY A 184 -19.38 2.12 -22.89
C GLY A 184 -20.69 1.52 -23.41
N GLY A 185 -20.85 0.20 -23.34
CA GLY A 185 -22.06 -0.50 -23.73
C GLY A 185 -21.95 -1.25 -25.06
N ILE A 186 -23.08 -1.92 -25.43
CA ILE A 186 -23.24 -2.60 -26.69
C ILE A 186 -24.46 -2.01 -27.39
N LYS A 187 -24.27 -1.52 -28.62
CA LYS A 187 -25.35 -1.05 -29.49
C LYS A 187 -25.68 -2.16 -30.46
N VAL A 188 -26.93 -2.64 -30.39
CA VAL A 188 -27.49 -3.60 -31.38
C VAL A 188 -28.35 -2.77 -32.32
N ASP A 189 -28.00 -2.73 -33.62
CA ASP A 189 -28.72 -1.96 -34.62
C ASP A 189 -30.01 -2.71 -35.11
N SER A 190 -30.85 -2.04 -35.88
CA SER A 190 -32.08 -2.62 -36.36
C SER A 190 -31.83 -3.93 -37.12
N THR A 191 -32.65 -4.95 -36.89
CA THR A 191 -32.54 -6.33 -37.48
C THR A 191 -31.24 -7.07 -37.12
N ALA A 192 -30.41 -6.54 -36.22
CA ALA A 192 -29.27 -7.26 -35.65
C ALA A 192 -29.69 -8.13 -34.47
N THR A 193 -28.92 -9.17 -34.19
CA THR A 193 -29.17 -10.09 -33.10
C THR A 193 -27.89 -10.22 -32.26
N LEU A 194 -28.03 -10.11 -30.94
CA LEU A 194 -27.02 -10.49 -29.97
C LEU A 194 -27.55 -11.63 -29.12
N THR A 195 -26.83 -12.73 -29.05
CA THR A 195 -27.11 -13.86 -28.16
C THR A 195 -26.02 -13.92 -27.07
N ILE A 196 -26.45 -14.08 -25.80
CA ILE A 196 -25.58 -14.17 -24.64
C ILE A 196 -25.83 -15.47 -23.92
#